data_613b66b6f4164f2cb4d27d246acafc2a
#
_entry.id   613b66b6f4164f2cb4d27d246acafc2a
#
_cell.length_a   1.000
_cell.length_b   1.000
_cell.length_c   1.000
_cell.angle_alpha   90.00
_cell.angle_beta   90.00
_cell.angle_gamma   90.00
#
_symmetry.space_group_name_H-M   'P 1'
#
loop_
_entity.id
_entity.type
_entity.pdbx_description
1 polymer ?
#
loop_
_entity_poly.entity_id
_entity_poly.type
_entity_poly.pdbx_seq_one_letter_code
_entity_poly.pdbx_strand_id
1 'polypeptide(L)'
;MYKSINQWSFAGGMDAKACLLAAKAAGFAGFEPAFDAEGPLSPKAGDSGARELRALADSEGVRLPSLASGLYWQHPLTAESPAARKIAEDIVRAQLDCAAALGVGAILVVPGTVGRGFWGGSECTAYADA
;
A
#
# COMPACT_ATOMS: atom_id res chain seq x y z
N MET A 1 7.43 0.78 -22.16
CA MET A 1 6.27 1.09 -21.32
C MET A 1 5.42 -0.16 -21.19
N TYR A 2 4.86 -0.48 -20.04
CA TYR A 2 3.98 -1.63 -19.81
C TYR A 2 2.75 -1.19 -19.00
N LYS A 3 1.65 -1.95 -19.10
CA LYS A 3 0.43 -1.68 -18.34
C LYS A 3 0.52 -2.38 -16.98
N SER A 4 0.22 -1.66 -15.92
CA SER A 4 0.08 -2.17 -14.56
C SER A 4 -1.29 -1.81 -14.00
N ILE A 5 -1.78 -2.60 -13.04
CA ILE A 5 -3.06 -2.38 -12.36
C ILE A 5 -2.84 -2.43 -10.85
N ASN A 6 -3.53 -1.56 -10.12
CA ASN A 6 -3.49 -1.52 -8.66
C ASN A 6 -4.53 -2.47 -8.06
N GLN A 7 -4.23 -3.03 -6.88
CA GLN A 7 -5.12 -3.95 -6.16
C GLN A 7 -6.50 -3.38 -5.88
N TRP A 8 -6.63 -2.08 -5.66
CA TRP A 8 -7.93 -1.42 -5.40
C TRP A 8 -8.87 -1.40 -6.62
N SER A 9 -8.39 -1.80 -7.80
CA SER A 9 -9.23 -1.94 -8.99
C SER A 9 -10.01 -3.26 -9.05
N PHE A 10 -9.79 -4.17 -8.11
CA PHE A 10 -10.47 -5.46 -8.03
C PHE A 10 -11.62 -5.42 -7.02
N ALA A 11 -12.47 -6.45 -7.06
CA ALA A 11 -13.57 -6.58 -6.13
C ALA A 11 -13.06 -6.64 -4.67
N GLY A 12 -13.78 -6.01 -3.75
CA GLY A 12 -13.44 -6.03 -2.34
C GLY A 12 -13.35 -7.46 -1.80
N GLY A 13 -12.36 -7.70 -0.92
CA GLY A 13 -12.13 -9.01 -0.30
C GLY A 13 -11.25 -9.97 -1.11
N MET A 14 -10.83 -9.62 -2.31
CA MET A 14 -9.81 -10.41 -3.03
C MET A 14 -8.43 -10.19 -2.42
N ASP A 15 -7.73 -11.28 -2.12
CA ASP A 15 -6.34 -11.20 -1.65
C ASP A 15 -5.36 -10.81 -2.78
N ALA A 16 -4.16 -10.40 -2.39
CA ALA A 16 -3.15 -9.94 -3.35
C ALA A 16 -2.74 -11.01 -4.37
N LYS A 17 -2.72 -12.30 -3.99
CA LYS A 17 -2.38 -13.40 -4.91
C LYS A 17 -3.46 -13.59 -5.96
N ALA A 18 -4.73 -13.59 -5.54
CA ALA A 18 -5.87 -13.68 -6.45
C ALA A 18 -5.93 -12.47 -7.42
N CYS A 19 -5.69 -11.26 -6.92
CA CYS A 19 -5.61 -10.05 -7.74
C CYS A 19 -4.47 -10.11 -8.77
N LEU A 20 -3.29 -10.60 -8.39
CA LEU A 20 -2.15 -10.76 -9.29
C LEU A 20 -2.49 -11.73 -10.44
N LEU A 21 -3.08 -12.88 -10.14
CA LEU A 21 -3.47 -13.86 -11.15
C LEU A 21 -4.56 -13.31 -12.09
N ALA A 22 -5.53 -12.57 -11.54
CA ALA A 22 -6.56 -11.91 -12.32
C ALA A 22 -5.97 -10.80 -13.21
N ALA A 23 -5.01 -10.02 -12.71
CA ALA A 23 -4.29 -9.02 -13.48
C ALA A 23 -3.57 -9.65 -14.68
N LYS A 24 -2.86 -10.75 -14.46
CA LYS A 24 -2.23 -11.53 -15.53
C LYS A 24 -3.24 -12.02 -16.57
N ALA A 25 -4.34 -12.64 -16.13
CA ALA A 25 -5.38 -13.13 -17.02
C ALA A 25 -6.01 -12.02 -17.87
N ALA A 26 -6.10 -10.79 -17.33
CA ALA A 26 -6.58 -9.60 -18.03
C ALA A 26 -5.51 -8.94 -18.93
N GLY A 27 -4.30 -9.51 -19.04
CA GLY A 27 -3.23 -9.03 -19.91
C GLY A 27 -2.42 -7.85 -19.35
N PHE A 28 -2.45 -7.61 -18.04
CA PHE A 28 -1.55 -6.66 -17.40
C PHE A 28 -0.16 -7.29 -17.19
N ALA A 29 0.88 -6.53 -17.49
CA ALA A 29 2.27 -6.94 -17.29
C ALA A 29 2.82 -6.58 -15.91
N GLY A 30 2.07 -5.83 -15.11
CA GLY A 30 2.42 -5.45 -13.76
C GLY A 30 1.20 -5.36 -12.84
N PHE A 31 1.46 -5.59 -11.56
CA PHE A 31 0.47 -5.50 -10.48
C PHE A 31 1.07 -4.72 -9.30
N GLU A 32 0.34 -3.76 -8.78
CA GLU A 32 0.71 -3.00 -7.58
C GLU A 32 -0.13 -3.49 -6.40
N PRO A 33 0.46 -4.25 -5.47
CA PRO A 33 -0.26 -4.71 -4.28
C PRO A 33 -0.49 -3.57 -3.28
N ALA A 34 -1.44 -3.79 -2.36
CA ALA A 34 -1.74 -2.88 -1.26
C ALA A 34 -1.14 -3.40 0.05
N PHE A 35 -0.49 -2.49 0.80
CA PHE A 35 -0.09 -2.67 2.18
C PHE A 35 -1.22 -2.16 3.08
N ASP A 36 -1.74 -3.01 3.96
CA ASP A 36 -2.93 -2.74 4.74
C ASP A 36 -2.69 -2.97 6.25
N ALA A 37 -3.69 -2.67 7.10
CA ALA A 37 -3.61 -2.84 8.54
C ALA A 37 -3.45 -4.32 8.95
N GLU A 38 -3.98 -5.22 8.16
CA GLU A 38 -3.99 -6.67 8.42
C GLU A 38 -3.71 -7.45 7.13
N GLY A 39 -3.52 -8.76 7.27
CA GLY A 39 -3.23 -9.64 6.15
C GLY A 39 -1.73 -9.83 5.89
N PRO A 40 -1.38 -10.50 4.78
CA PRO A 40 0.00 -10.91 4.51
C PRO A 40 0.95 -9.77 4.17
N LEU A 41 0.43 -8.61 3.78
CA LEU A 41 1.20 -7.38 3.55
C LEU A 41 0.72 -6.32 4.56
N SER A 42 1.18 -6.43 5.79
CA SER A 42 0.77 -5.56 6.90
C SER A 42 1.91 -5.38 7.91
N PRO A 43 1.81 -4.37 8.80
CA PRO A 43 2.82 -4.15 9.84
C PRO A 43 3.05 -5.35 10.76
N LYS A 44 2.06 -6.24 10.86
CA LYS A 44 2.08 -7.40 11.77
C LYS A 44 2.55 -8.70 11.11
N ALA A 45 2.63 -8.75 9.78
CA ALA A 45 2.81 -9.99 9.04
C ALA A 45 4.29 -10.43 8.91
N GLY A 46 5.24 -9.54 9.17
CA GLY A 46 6.65 -9.79 8.82
C GLY A 46 6.83 -9.97 7.30
N ASP A 47 7.92 -10.64 6.89
CA ASP A 47 8.34 -10.72 5.49
C ASP A 47 7.73 -11.87 4.70
N SER A 48 7.11 -12.87 5.33
CA SER A 48 6.73 -14.12 4.64
C SER A 48 5.72 -13.89 3.51
N GLY A 49 4.67 -13.12 3.78
CA GLY A 49 3.64 -12.79 2.79
C GLY A 49 4.19 -12.02 1.58
N ALA A 50 5.12 -11.08 1.85
CA ALA A 50 5.80 -10.32 0.81
C ALA A 50 6.68 -11.23 -0.07
N ARG A 51 7.47 -12.12 0.53
CA ARG A 51 8.31 -13.09 -0.20
C ARG A 51 7.48 -14.08 -1.01
N GLU A 52 6.37 -14.55 -0.48
CA GLU A 52 5.45 -15.45 -1.18
C GLU A 52 4.81 -14.76 -2.40
N LEU A 53 4.37 -13.52 -2.25
CA LEU A 53 3.80 -12.75 -3.36
C LEU A 53 4.86 -12.45 -4.42
N ARG A 54 6.10 -12.13 -4.02
CA ARG A 54 7.23 -11.95 -4.92
C ARG A 54 7.49 -13.22 -5.73
N ALA A 55 7.58 -14.39 -5.07
CA ALA A 55 7.82 -15.66 -5.74
C ALA A 55 6.71 -16.00 -6.74
N LEU A 56 5.45 -15.76 -6.37
CA LEU A 56 4.32 -15.92 -7.29
C LEU A 56 4.43 -14.98 -8.49
N ALA A 57 4.73 -13.70 -8.27
CA ALA A 57 4.89 -12.72 -9.33
C ALA A 57 5.99 -13.13 -10.33
N ASP A 58 7.13 -13.62 -9.83
CA ASP A 58 8.23 -14.11 -10.65
C ASP A 58 7.84 -15.34 -11.47
N SER A 59 7.16 -16.33 -10.85
CA SER A 59 6.70 -17.54 -11.55
C SER A 59 5.67 -17.24 -12.62
N GLU A 60 4.84 -16.21 -12.42
CA GLU A 60 3.80 -15.79 -13.35
C GLU A 60 4.29 -14.76 -14.41
N GLY A 61 5.52 -14.26 -14.26
CA GLY A 61 6.07 -13.23 -15.12
C GLY A 61 5.39 -11.86 -14.99
N VAL A 62 4.78 -11.58 -13.82
CA VAL A 62 4.12 -10.30 -13.52
C VAL A 62 5.09 -9.41 -12.74
N ARG A 63 5.25 -8.17 -13.16
CA ARG A 63 6.10 -7.19 -12.48
C ARG A 63 5.38 -6.62 -11.26
N LEU A 64 6.12 -6.38 -10.18
CA LEU A 64 5.67 -5.59 -9.03
C LEU A 64 6.42 -4.26 -9.05
N PRO A 65 5.82 -3.17 -9.59
CA PRO A 65 6.53 -1.88 -9.71
C PRO A 65 6.64 -1.13 -8.39
N SER A 66 5.63 -1.24 -7.54
CA SER A 66 5.46 -0.44 -6.34
C SER A 66 4.54 -1.12 -5.34
N LEU A 67 4.49 -0.58 -4.12
CA LEU A 67 3.59 -1.00 -3.04
C LEU A 67 2.78 0.22 -2.57
N ALA A 68 1.46 0.18 -2.72
CA ALA A 68 0.56 1.24 -2.29
C ALA A 68 0.08 1.02 -0.85
N SER A 69 -0.35 2.09 -0.16
CA SER A 69 -1.06 1.99 1.11
C SER A 69 -2.14 3.05 1.25
N GLY A 70 -3.31 2.63 1.73
CA GLY A 70 -4.43 3.50 2.11
C GLY A 70 -4.44 3.88 3.59
N LEU A 71 -3.51 3.38 4.41
CA LEU A 71 -3.49 3.61 5.86
C LEU A 71 -3.28 5.08 6.24
N TYR A 72 -2.64 5.85 5.36
CA TYR A 72 -2.40 7.29 5.57
C TYR A 72 -3.65 8.15 5.56
N TRP A 73 -4.77 7.65 5.04
CA TRP A 73 -6.06 8.33 5.14
C TRP A 73 -6.58 8.37 6.58
N GLN A 74 -6.23 7.36 7.39
CA GLN A 74 -6.59 7.27 8.81
C GLN A 74 -5.46 7.75 9.72
N HIS A 75 -4.21 7.66 9.27
CA HIS A 75 -3.00 8.00 10.01
C HIS A 75 -2.12 8.96 9.19
N PRO A 76 -2.53 10.24 9.03
CA PRO A 76 -1.78 11.19 8.22
C PRO A 76 -0.45 11.58 8.88
N LEU A 77 0.59 11.71 8.07
CA LEU A 77 1.90 12.22 8.52
C LEU A 77 1.84 13.69 8.95
N THR A 78 0.82 14.41 8.50
CA THR A 78 0.56 15.82 8.82
C THR A 78 -0.39 16.01 10.00
N ALA A 79 -0.70 14.97 10.78
CA ALA A 79 -1.54 15.06 11.97
C ALA A 79 -0.99 16.07 12.98
N GLU A 80 -1.86 16.82 13.67
CA GLU A 80 -1.44 17.80 14.67
C GLU A 80 -0.79 17.13 15.89
N SER A 81 -1.33 15.99 16.32
CA SER A 81 -0.83 15.23 17.46
C SER A 81 0.50 14.56 17.16
N PRO A 82 1.58 14.79 17.94
CA PRO A 82 2.83 14.06 17.81
C PRO A 82 2.65 12.54 17.91
N ALA A 83 1.73 12.08 18.74
CA ALA A 83 1.44 10.65 18.90
C ALA A 83 0.83 10.07 17.61
N ALA A 84 -0.08 10.78 16.95
CA ALA A 84 -0.66 10.38 15.68
C ALA A 84 0.39 10.35 14.56
N ARG A 85 1.28 11.36 14.49
CA ARG A 85 2.41 11.35 13.54
C ARG A 85 3.34 10.17 13.76
N LYS A 86 3.61 9.81 15.02
CA LYS A 86 4.45 8.64 15.33
C LYS A 86 3.86 7.34 14.78
N ILE A 87 2.53 7.16 14.87
CA ILE A 87 1.85 6.01 14.26
C ILE A 87 2.05 6.01 12.74
N ALA A 88 1.88 7.15 12.09
CA ALA A 88 2.09 7.27 10.64
C ALA A 88 3.54 6.96 10.23
N GLU A 89 4.53 7.43 10.99
CA GLU A 89 5.94 7.09 10.77
C GLU A 89 6.21 5.59 10.89
N ASP A 90 5.63 4.93 11.87
CA ASP A 90 5.78 3.48 12.07
C ASP A 90 5.15 2.70 10.91
N ILE A 91 4.02 3.17 10.36
CA ILE A 91 3.42 2.63 9.14
C ILE A 91 4.37 2.78 7.94
N VAL A 92 4.99 3.95 7.75
CA VAL A 92 5.96 4.16 6.66
C VAL A 92 7.13 3.20 6.78
N ARG A 93 7.70 3.03 7.98
CA ARG A 93 8.81 2.09 8.21
C ARG A 93 8.42 0.65 7.87
N ALA A 94 7.28 0.20 8.37
CA ALA A 94 6.78 -1.14 8.09
C ALA A 94 6.46 -1.34 6.59
N GLN A 95 5.95 -0.32 5.89
CA GLN A 95 5.72 -0.37 4.45
C GLN A 95 7.04 -0.46 3.68
N LEU A 96 8.08 0.26 4.10
CA LEU A 96 9.42 0.19 3.50
C LEU A 96 10.05 -1.19 3.69
N ASP A 97 9.94 -1.78 4.87
CA ASP A 97 10.44 -3.14 5.14
C ASP A 97 9.71 -4.17 4.26
N CYS A 98 8.38 -4.06 4.16
CA CYS A 98 7.57 -4.89 3.28
C CYS A 98 7.96 -4.69 1.80
N ALA A 99 8.17 -3.46 1.36
CA ALA A 99 8.60 -3.14 0.00
C ALA A 99 9.97 -3.74 -0.33
N ALA A 100 10.91 -3.71 0.62
CA ALA A 100 12.21 -4.35 0.50
C ALA A 100 12.08 -5.88 0.36
N ALA A 101 11.22 -6.51 1.16
CA ALA A 101 10.95 -7.95 1.08
C ALA A 101 10.24 -8.35 -0.22
N LEU A 102 9.38 -7.50 -0.76
CA LEU A 102 8.77 -7.63 -2.09
C LEU A 102 9.74 -7.37 -3.24
N GLY A 103 10.87 -6.71 -2.99
CA GLY A 103 11.81 -6.31 -4.03
C GLY A 103 11.27 -5.24 -4.97
N VAL A 104 10.42 -4.33 -4.47
CA VAL A 104 9.89 -3.20 -5.26
C VAL A 104 10.72 -1.94 -5.03
N GLY A 105 10.80 -1.08 -6.05
CA GLY A 105 11.63 0.13 -6.02
C GLY A 105 10.92 1.39 -5.55
N ALA A 106 9.61 1.33 -5.31
CA ALA A 106 8.82 2.50 -4.93
C ALA A 106 7.67 2.13 -3.98
N ILE A 107 7.28 3.08 -3.15
CA ILE A 107 6.05 3.01 -2.34
C ILE A 107 5.17 4.23 -2.63
N LEU A 108 3.85 4.07 -2.54
CA LEU A 108 2.91 5.18 -2.55
C LEU A 108 2.63 5.60 -1.10
N VAL A 109 2.92 6.85 -0.79
CA VAL A 109 2.61 7.49 0.49
C VAL A 109 1.71 8.70 0.23
N VAL A 110 0.58 8.78 0.93
CA VAL A 110 -0.29 9.98 0.96
C VAL A 110 -0.01 10.68 2.28
N PRO A 111 0.76 11.80 2.30
CA PRO A 111 1.25 12.36 3.55
C PRO A 111 0.14 12.95 4.44
N GLY A 112 -0.97 13.33 3.84
CA GLY A 112 -2.13 13.88 4.54
C GLY A 112 -3.17 14.46 3.59
N THR A 113 -4.26 14.97 4.16
CA THR A 113 -5.34 15.64 3.44
C THR A 113 -5.46 17.07 3.92
N VAL A 114 -5.80 17.99 3.03
CA VAL A 114 -6.07 19.38 3.33
C VAL A 114 -7.58 19.60 3.42
N GLY A 115 -8.03 20.35 4.42
CA GLY A 115 -9.45 20.63 4.65
C GLY A 115 -10.16 19.46 5.36
N ARG A 116 -11.46 19.27 5.13
CA ARG A 116 -12.20 18.16 5.73
C ARG A 116 -11.81 16.85 5.08
N GLY A 117 -11.40 15.88 5.91
CA GLY A 117 -11.04 14.55 5.43
C GLY A 117 -12.16 13.88 4.66
N PHE A 118 -11.81 13.18 3.60
CA PHE A 118 -12.74 12.40 2.78
C PHE A 118 -13.40 11.27 3.58
N TRP A 119 -12.70 10.77 4.58
CA TRP A 119 -13.15 9.74 5.52
C TRP A 119 -13.39 10.39 6.88
N GLY A 120 -14.63 10.40 7.34
CA GLY A 120 -14.98 10.98 8.66
C GLY A 120 -14.10 10.41 9.77
N GLY A 121 -13.48 11.31 10.55
CA GLY A 121 -12.61 10.95 11.69
C GLY A 121 -11.10 11.02 11.44
N SER A 122 -10.63 11.28 10.23
CA SER A 122 -9.22 11.56 10.00
C SER A 122 -8.86 12.99 10.41
N GLU A 123 -7.73 13.16 11.10
CA GLU A 123 -7.15 14.48 11.31
C GLU A 123 -6.74 15.08 9.97
N CYS A 124 -7.18 16.31 9.70
CA CYS A 124 -6.84 17.00 8.46
C CYS A 124 -5.94 18.18 8.79
N THR A 125 -4.96 18.43 7.93
CA THR A 125 -4.18 19.66 8.01
C THR A 125 -5.04 20.86 7.61
N ALA A 126 -5.03 21.92 8.39
CA ALA A 126 -5.68 23.15 7.99
C ALA A 126 -5.06 23.70 6.71
N TYR A 127 -5.88 24.31 5.84
CA TYR A 127 -5.40 24.83 4.56
C TYR A 127 -4.28 25.87 4.72
N ALA A 128 -4.29 26.60 5.85
CA ALA A 128 -3.26 27.60 6.19
C ALA A 128 -1.92 26.97 6.59
N ASP A 129 -1.90 25.69 6.97
CA ASP A 129 -0.72 24.99 7.51
C ASP A 129 -0.16 23.96 6.52
N ALA A 130 -0.76 23.84 5.35
CA ALA A 130 -0.37 22.93 4.29
C ALA A 130 0.64 23.56 3.32
#